data_021b977f7ccbe07d1354a7e2d88b680b
#
_entry.id   021b977f7ccbe07d1354a7e2d88b680b
#
_cell.length_a   1.000
_cell.length_b   1.000
_cell.length_c   1.000
_cell.angle_alpha   90.00
_cell.angle_beta   90.00
_cell.angle_gamma   90.00
#
_symmetry.space_group_name_H-M   'P 1'
#
loop_
_entity.id
_entity.type
_entity.pdbx_description
1 polymer ?
#
loop_
_entity_poly.entity_id
_entity_poly.type
_entity_poly.pdbx_seq_one_letter_code
_entity_poly.pdbx_strand_id
1 'polypeptide(L)'
;PKGQTIASLIPEGTAILSAVVRRETNHHTVSLQLEAVISKPEQLMEMHVGDILAADMGLKRFAVIGGPGWSEEVENPRWIRLHSKRLRRLQQSLSRKQYNEKSHKGSKNWEKAKKRVAAEQRKVKNQRKDFQHKLSRKIADRYSAFLCEDLNIKGMVKNRRLSREISSVAWGQFFTMVKYKMQRQGKWFIQVDRWYPSSQTCSCCGYKNPEVKDLSVRAWTCPKCGAYHDRDVNAKDNIFARGVKDLQTAGVTILP
;
A
#
# COMPACT_ATOMS: atom_id res chain seq x y z
N PRO A 1 -7.39 11.16 21.97
CA PRO A 1 -7.70 12.54 22.30
C PRO A 1 -7.87 12.68 23.81
N LYS A 2 -7.31 13.73 24.42
CA LYS A 2 -7.47 13.98 25.86
C LYS A 2 -8.95 14.31 26.11
N GLY A 3 -9.58 13.58 27.04
CA GLY A 3 -10.96 13.86 27.48
C GLY A 3 -12.07 13.03 26.82
N GLN A 4 -11.77 12.16 25.86
CA GLN A 4 -12.78 11.24 25.34
C GLN A 4 -12.74 9.89 26.06
N THR A 5 -13.88 9.42 26.53
CA THR A 5 -14.04 8.06 27.07
C THR A 5 -14.20 7.08 25.92
N ILE A 6 -13.85 5.78 26.14
CA ILE A 6 -14.06 4.74 25.13
C ILE A 6 -15.56 4.65 24.79
N ALA A 7 -16.45 4.85 25.76
CA ALA A 7 -17.89 4.85 25.56
C ALA A 7 -18.36 5.93 24.58
N SER A 8 -17.76 7.13 24.58
CA SER A 8 -18.12 8.21 23.65
C SER A 8 -17.68 7.98 22.21
N LEU A 9 -16.87 6.94 21.96
CA LEU A 9 -16.40 6.56 20.61
C LEU A 9 -17.21 5.40 20.02
N ILE A 10 -18.11 4.80 20.81
CA ILE A 10 -18.95 3.67 20.38
C ILE A 10 -20.32 4.24 20.04
N PRO A 11 -20.85 4.00 18.83
CA PRO A 11 -22.21 4.42 18.48
C PRO A 11 -23.24 3.82 19.44
N GLU A 12 -24.25 4.60 19.81
CA GLU A 12 -25.33 4.14 20.67
C GLU A 12 -26.03 2.89 20.10
N GLY A 13 -26.35 1.93 20.94
CA GLY A 13 -27.00 0.67 20.52
C GLY A 13 -26.06 -0.36 19.89
N THR A 14 -24.73 -0.10 19.85
CA THR A 14 -23.77 -1.03 19.27
C THR A 14 -23.26 -2.03 20.31
N ALA A 15 -23.41 -3.34 20.07
CA ALA A 15 -22.86 -4.38 20.93
C ALA A 15 -21.35 -4.54 20.73
N ILE A 16 -20.59 -4.72 21.82
CA ILE A 16 -19.18 -5.07 21.78
C ILE A 16 -19.05 -6.58 21.71
N LEU A 17 -18.63 -7.12 20.58
CA LEU A 17 -18.43 -8.56 20.38
C LEU A 17 -17.13 -9.07 21.01
N SER A 18 -16.07 -8.29 20.95
CA SER A 18 -14.78 -8.64 21.58
C SER A 18 -13.94 -7.42 21.86
N ALA A 19 -13.04 -7.55 22.86
CA ALA A 19 -12.03 -6.55 23.19
C ALA A 19 -10.67 -7.22 23.25
N VAL A 20 -9.70 -6.69 22.51
CA VAL A 20 -8.31 -7.16 22.53
C VAL A 20 -7.42 -6.07 23.07
N VAL A 21 -6.79 -6.33 24.23
CA VAL A 21 -5.79 -5.45 24.84
C VAL A 21 -4.41 -5.95 24.44
N ARG A 22 -3.65 -5.13 23.72
CA ARG A 22 -2.26 -5.40 23.38
C ARG A 22 -1.33 -4.48 24.17
N ARG A 23 -0.40 -5.08 24.89
CA ARG A 23 0.67 -4.34 25.54
C ARG A 23 1.79 -4.09 24.54
N GLU A 24 2.00 -2.85 24.17
CA GLU A 24 3.21 -2.41 23.47
C GLU A 24 4.14 -1.73 24.50
N THR A 25 5.44 -1.69 24.23
CA THR A 25 6.53 -1.40 25.18
C THR A 25 6.27 -0.28 26.20
N ASN A 26 5.50 0.76 25.86
CA ASN A 26 5.21 1.93 26.72
C ASN A 26 3.75 2.37 26.70
N HIS A 27 2.87 1.64 26.03
CA HIS A 27 1.44 1.92 26.00
C HIS A 27 0.64 0.65 25.72
N HIS A 28 -0.64 0.73 26.01
CA HIS A 28 -1.59 -0.33 25.70
C HIS A 28 -2.47 0.13 24.52
N THR A 29 -2.73 -0.77 23.59
CA THR A 29 -3.70 -0.57 22.53
C THR A 29 -4.92 -1.44 22.83
N VAL A 30 -6.09 -0.82 22.89
CA VAL A 30 -7.36 -1.54 23.00
C VAL A 30 -8.00 -1.55 21.62
N SER A 31 -8.33 -2.74 21.11
CA SER A 31 -9.09 -2.91 19.87
C SER A 31 -10.45 -3.52 20.23
N LEU A 32 -11.51 -2.85 19.87
CA LEU A 32 -12.88 -3.32 20.06
C LEU A 32 -13.40 -3.85 18.72
N GLN A 33 -14.00 -5.02 18.75
CA GLN A 33 -14.83 -5.52 17.67
C GLN A 33 -16.28 -5.21 18.02
N LEU A 34 -16.90 -4.40 17.20
CA LEU A 34 -18.28 -3.95 17.38
C LEU A 34 -19.19 -4.73 16.42
N GLU A 35 -20.39 -5.03 16.88
CA GLU A 35 -21.47 -5.42 16.00
C GLU A 35 -21.99 -4.16 15.32
N ALA A 36 -21.63 -3.97 14.06
CA ALA A 36 -22.13 -2.86 13.27
C ALA A 36 -23.03 -3.42 12.18
N VAL A 37 -24.30 -3.05 12.20
CA VAL A 37 -25.16 -3.15 11.02
C VAL A 37 -24.70 -2.06 10.04
N ILE A 38 -23.62 -2.34 9.30
CA ILE A 38 -23.20 -1.48 8.22
C ILE A 38 -24.01 -1.91 7.01
N SER A 39 -25.03 -1.14 6.65
CA SER A 39 -25.61 -1.23 5.32
C SER A 39 -24.45 -0.99 4.32
N LYS A 40 -24.16 -2.00 3.49
CA LYS A 40 -23.19 -1.79 2.42
C LYS A 40 -23.78 -0.72 1.50
N PRO A 41 -23.03 0.36 1.25
CA PRO A 41 -23.49 1.35 0.28
C PRO A 41 -23.69 0.66 -1.07
N GLU A 42 -24.70 1.11 -1.80
CA GLU A 42 -24.91 0.69 -3.18
C GLU A 42 -23.66 0.97 -4.00
N GLN A 43 -23.28 0.03 -4.85
CA GLN A 43 -22.07 0.15 -5.63
C GLN A 43 -22.33 1.08 -6.83
N LEU A 44 -21.41 1.99 -7.09
CA LEU A 44 -21.51 2.90 -8.23
C LEU A 44 -21.49 2.10 -9.53
N MET A 45 -22.53 2.25 -10.34
CA MET A 45 -22.65 1.59 -11.65
C MET A 45 -22.44 2.56 -12.81
N GLU A 46 -22.20 3.83 -12.53
CA GLU A 46 -21.89 4.86 -13.51
C GLU A 46 -20.83 5.82 -12.94
N MET A 47 -19.85 6.19 -13.75
CA MET A 47 -18.81 7.14 -13.36
C MET A 47 -18.15 7.81 -14.57
N HIS A 48 -17.59 9.01 -14.40
CA HIS A 48 -16.79 9.66 -15.43
C HIS A 48 -15.39 9.05 -15.51
N VAL A 49 -14.84 9.02 -16.71
CA VAL A 49 -13.47 8.55 -16.97
C VAL A 49 -12.43 9.31 -16.12
N GLY A 50 -12.67 10.60 -15.85
CA GLY A 50 -11.84 11.44 -14.99
C GLY A 50 -11.83 11.05 -13.51
N ASP A 51 -12.83 10.28 -13.06
CA ASP A 51 -12.95 9.80 -11.68
C ASP A 51 -12.27 8.43 -11.47
N ILE A 52 -11.58 7.93 -12.48
CA ILE A 52 -10.86 6.66 -12.44
C ILE A 52 -9.37 6.93 -12.28
N LEU A 53 -8.75 6.29 -11.29
CA LEU A 53 -7.32 6.39 -11.02
C LEU A 53 -6.66 5.04 -11.23
N ALA A 54 -5.65 4.98 -12.09
CA ALA A 54 -4.75 3.83 -12.20
C ALA A 54 -3.44 4.06 -11.44
N ALA A 55 -2.83 2.98 -10.99
CA ALA A 55 -1.54 3.00 -10.28
C ALA A 55 -0.63 1.85 -10.73
N ASP A 56 0.59 2.19 -11.13
CA ASP A 56 1.72 1.26 -11.22
C ASP A 56 2.58 1.41 -9.97
N MET A 57 2.87 0.29 -9.28
CA MET A 57 3.55 0.29 -7.98
C MET A 57 5.03 0.02 -8.13
N GLY A 58 5.88 0.88 -7.55
CA GLY A 58 7.33 0.79 -7.70
C GLY A 58 8.12 0.84 -6.38
N LEU A 59 9.38 0.40 -6.43
CA LEU A 59 10.31 0.50 -5.30
C LEU A 59 11.07 1.82 -5.29
N LYS A 60 11.39 2.36 -6.46
CA LYS A 60 12.09 3.65 -6.61
C LYS A 60 11.14 4.80 -6.27
N ARG A 61 10.01 4.87 -6.93
CA ARG A 61 8.81 5.65 -6.60
C ARG A 61 7.86 4.73 -5.85
N PHE A 62 7.01 5.25 -4.97
CA PHE A 62 6.00 4.40 -4.31
C PHE A 62 4.96 3.91 -5.31
N ALA A 63 4.53 4.79 -6.19
CA ALA A 63 3.65 4.53 -7.32
C ALA A 63 3.78 5.62 -8.37
N VAL A 64 3.46 5.30 -9.63
CA VAL A 64 3.02 6.25 -10.65
C VAL A 64 1.51 6.12 -10.76
N ILE A 65 0.79 7.20 -10.48
CA ILE A 65 -0.66 7.24 -10.48
C ILE A 65 -1.16 8.18 -11.59
N GLY A 66 -2.37 7.96 -12.08
CA GLY A 66 -2.94 8.88 -13.08
C GLY A 66 -4.18 8.34 -13.75
N GLY A 67 -4.75 9.20 -14.58
CA GLY A 67 -5.85 8.95 -15.51
C GLY A 67 -5.41 9.12 -16.96
N PRO A 68 -6.36 9.29 -17.89
CA PRO A 68 -6.06 9.56 -19.30
C PRO A 68 -5.29 10.87 -19.46
N GLY A 69 -4.15 10.82 -20.16
CA GLY A 69 -3.36 12.00 -20.52
C GLY A 69 -2.59 12.68 -19.39
N TRP A 70 -2.63 12.15 -18.15
CA TRP A 70 -1.85 12.71 -17.04
C TRP A 70 -1.28 11.61 -16.12
N SER A 71 -0.16 11.93 -15.47
CA SER A 71 0.45 11.08 -14.44
C SER A 71 1.10 11.92 -13.35
N GLU A 72 1.08 11.39 -12.13
CA GLU A 72 1.73 11.96 -10.94
C GLU A 72 2.62 10.88 -10.30
N GLU A 73 3.84 11.26 -9.93
CA GLU A 73 4.74 10.39 -9.20
C GLU A 73 4.52 10.52 -7.70
N VAL A 74 4.21 9.41 -7.05
CA VAL A 74 4.18 9.34 -5.59
C VAL A 74 5.55 8.88 -5.10
N GLU A 75 6.27 9.76 -4.40
CA GLU A 75 7.58 9.43 -3.86
C GLU A 75 7.54 8.28 -2.84
N ASN A 76 8.60 7.46 -2.83
CA ASN A 76 8.79 6.47 -1.79
C ASN A 76 9.59 7.07 -0.64
N PRO A 77 8.99 7.30 0.55
CA PRO A 77 9.67 7.94 1.68
C PRO A 77 10.83 7.13 2.29
N ARG A 78 10.94 5.84 1.95
CA ARG A 78 12.04 4.94 2.36
C ARG A 78 12.35 4.98 3.85
N TRP A 79 11.35 4.98 4.71
CA TRP A 79 11.48 5.12 6.17
C TRP A 79 12.50 4.18 6.80
N ILE A 80 12.57 2.90 6.37
CA ILE A 80 13.54 1.94 6.88
C ILE A 80 14.97 2.38 6.55
N ARG A 81 15.21 2.95 5.36
CA ARG A 81 16.54 3.43 4.96
C ARG A 81 16.96 4.64 5.79
N LEU A 82 16.05 5.59 6.01
CA LEU A 82 16.31 6.79 6.84
C LEU A 82 16.69 6.41 8.27
N HIS A 83 16.02 5.41 8.85
CA HIS A 83 16.26 4.97 10.22
C HIS A 83 17.34 3.86 10.35
N SER A 84 17.89 3.36 9.25
CA SER A 84 18.77 2.17 9.22
C SER A 84 20.02 2.30 10.08
N LYS A 85 20.73 3.44 10.03
CA LYS A 85 21.95 3.69 10.81
C LYS A 85 21.64 3.67 12.32
N ARG A 86 20.55 4.30 12.73
CA ARG A 86 20.11 4.36 14.12
C ARG A 86 19.68 2.98 14.62
N LEU A 87 18.85 2.27 13.87
CA LEU A 87 18.41 0.91 14.20
C LEU A 87 19.61 -0.03 14.38
N ARG A 88 20.59 0.01 13.45
CA ARG A 88 21.82 -0.80 13.56
C ARG A 88 22.56 -0.53 14.89
N ARG A 89 22.78 0.74 15.26
CA ARG A 89 23.46 1.11 16.51
C ARG A 89 22.68 0.60 17.73
N LEU A 90 21.36 0.75 17.74
CA LEU A 90 20.51 0.29 18.83
C LEU A 90 20.51 -1.23 18.94
N GLN A 91 20.46 -1.96 17.82
CA GLN A 91 20.54 -3.44 17.79
C GLN A 91 21.90 -3.94 18.25
N GLN A 92 23.01 -3.32 17.82
CA GLN A 92 24.36 -3.62 18.33
C GLN A 92 24.49 -3.34 19.83
N SER A 93 23.90 -2.24 20.34
CA SER A 93 23.88 -1.98 21.77
C SER A 93 23.08 -3.04 22.54
N LEU A 94 21.97 -3.51 21.97
CA LEU A 94 21.15 -4.59 22.55
C LEU A 94 21.88 -5.92 22.58
N SER A 95 22.55 -6.33 21.48
CA SER A 95 23.26 -7.61 21.39
C SER A 95 24.43 -7.75 22.36
N ARG A 96 25.00 -6.61 22.83
CA ARG A 96 26.08 -6.59 23.82
C ARG A 96 25.59 -6.67 25.27
N LYS A 97 24.27 -6.79 25.50
CA LYS A 97 23.71 -6.85 26.86
C LYS A 97 23.43 -8.30 27.24
N GLN A 98 23.57 -8.56 28.55
CA GLN A 98 23.33 -9.91 29.08
C GLN A 98 21.86 -10.29 28.95
N TYR A 99 21.64 -11.47 28.39
CA TYR A 99 20.37 -12.14 28.27
C TYR A 99 20.55 -13.62 28.63
N ASN A 100 19.72 -14.12 29.54
CA ASN A 100 19.75 -15.54 29.93
C ASN A 100 18.67 -16.29 29.13
N GLU A 101 19.12 -17.16 28.22
CA GLU A 101 18.23 -17.92 27.33
C GLU A 101 17.37 -18.94 28.10
N LYS A 102 17.92 -19.56 29.15
CA LYS A 102 17.19 -20.60 29.93
C LYS A 102 16.03 -20.01 30.73
N SER A 103 16.21 -18.82 31.31
CA SER A 103 15.15 -18.13 32.06
C SER A 103 14.34 -17.14 31.26
N HIS A 104 14.68 -16.91 29.97
CA HIS A 104 14.10 -15.89 29.11
C HIS A 104 14.11 -14.48 29.72
N LYS A 105 15.09 -14.18 30.60
CA LYS A 105 15.22 -12.91 31.29
C LYS A 105 16.48 -12.17 30.87
N GLY A 106 16.32 -10.89 30.57
CA GLY A 106 17.43 -9.98 30.32
C GLY A 106 17.77 -9.14 31.56
N SER A 107 19.03 -8.67 31.62
CA SER A 107 19.41 -7.67 32.62
C SER A 107 18.55 -6.38 32.48
N LYS A 108 18.48 -5.57 33.55
CA LYS A 108 17.80 -4.26 33.49
C LYS A 108 18.28 -3.39 32.31
N ASN A 109 19.58 -3.48 31.99
CA ASN A 109 20.16 -2.76 30.85
C ASN A 109 19.74 -3.35 29.49
N TRP A 110 19.57 -4.70 29.41
CA TRP A 110 19.02 -5.34 28.23
C TRP A 110 17.59 -4.90 27.97
N GLU A 111 16.73 -4.88 29.01
CA GLU A 111 15.34 -4.42 28.90
C GLU A 111 15.26 -2.95 28.42
N LYS A 112 16.11 -2.06 28.97
CA LYS A 112 16.19 -0.68 28.50
C LYS A 112 16.60 -0.59 27.03
N ALA A 113 17.60 -1.38 26.59
CA ALA A 113 18.04 -1.40 25.20
C ALA A 113 16.97 -1.95 24.26
N LYS A 114 16.29 -3.05 24.66
CA LYS A 114 15.15 -3.63 23.93
C LYS A 114 14.03 -2.62 23.71
N LYS A 115 13.67 -1.85 24.75
CA LYS A 115 12.67 -0.79 24.65
C LYS A 115 13.06 0.30 23.64
N ARG A 116 14.35 0.68 23.56
CA ARG A 116 14.85 1.67 22.59
C ARG A 116 14.75 1.15 21.14
N VAL A 117 15.14 -0.11 20.89
CA VAL A 117 14.98 -0.74 19.57
C VAL A 117 13.51 -0.78 19.17
N ALA A 118 12.63 -1.25 20.06
CA ALA A 118 11.20 -1.35 19.81
C ALA A 118 10.57 0.05 19.54
N ALA A 119 10.99 1.08 20.25
CA ALA A 119 10.52 2.44 20.02
C ALA A 119 10.89 2.96 18.62
N GLU A 120 12.13 2.70 18.17
CA GLU A 120 12.57 3.11 16.83
C GLU A 120 11.84 2.34 15.72
N GLN A 121 11.67 1.03 15.87
CA GLN A 121 10.88 0.21 14.95
C GLN A 121 9.43 0.67 14.85
N ARG A 122 8.82 1.02 16.00
CA ARG A 122 7.47 1.57 16.04
C ARG A 122 7.37 2.92 15.34
N LYS A 123 8.35 3.80 15.50
CA LYS A 123 8.40 5.08 14.79
C LYS A 123 8.34 4.86 13.27
N VAL A 124 9.17 3.97 12.73
CA VAL A 124 9.17 3.61 11.31
C VAL A 124 7.82 3.05 10.87
N LYS A 125 7.26 2.11 11.67
CA LYS A 125 5.93 1.51 11.41
C LYS A 125 4.85 2.58 11.34
N ASN A 126 4.84 3.52 12.30
CA ASN A 126 3.81 4.57 12.39
C ASN A 126 3.92 5.58 11.26
N GLN A 127 5.13 6.03 10.90
CA GLN A 127 5.36 6.94 9.77
C GLN A 127 4.86 6.32 8.45
N ARG A 128 5.19 5.03 8.20
CA ARG A 128 4.68 4.32 7.03
C ARG A 128 3.16 4.21 7.04
N LYS A 129 2.59 3.84 8.18
CA LYS A 129 1.14 3.71 8.33
C LYS A 129 0.42 5.04 8.11
N ASP A 130 0.94 6.14 8.66
CA ASP A 130 0.39 7.48 8.48
C ASP A 130 0.39 7.90 7.00
N PHE A 131 1.53 7.74 6.33
CA PHE A 131 1.66 8.00 4.90
C PHE A 131 0.62 7.21 4.07
N GLN A 132 0.54 5.89 4.30
CA GLN A 132 -0.40 5.02 3.58
C GLN A 132 -1.86 5.37 3.89
N HIS A 133 -2.18 5.74 5.13
CA HIS A 133 -3.53 6.17 5.49
C HIS A 133 -3.92 7.48 4.81
N LYS A 134 -3.01 8.47 4.76
CA LYS A 134 -3.24 9.76 4.10
C LYS A 134 -3.42 9.58 2.59
N LEU A 135 -2.52 8.83 1.95
CA LEU A 135 -2.60 8.57 0.51
C LEU A 135 -3.87 7.81 0.15
N SER A 136 -4.16 6.70 0.85
CA SER A 136 -5.36 5.90 0.58
C SER A 136 -6.66 6.65 0.89
N ARG A 137 -6.63 7.62 1.82
CA ARG A 137 -7.78 8.50 2.08
C ARG A 137 -7.97 9.49 0.95
N LYS A 138 -6.90 10.20 0.53
CA LYS A 138 -6.92 11.12 -0.63
C LYS A 138 -7.49 10.42 -1.88
N ILE A 139 -7.05 9.17 -2.14
CA ILE A 139 -7.55 8.39 -3.28
C ILE A 139 -9.05 8.08 -3.13
N ALA A 140 -9.46 7.51 -2.00
CA ALA A 140 -10.84 7.11 -1.80
C ALA A 140 -11.82 8.28 -1.79
N ASP A 141 -11.40 9.46 -1.31
CA ASP A 141 -12.27 10.64 -1.29
C ASP A 141 -12.43 11.25 -2.69
N ARG A 142 -11.38 11.22 -3.52
CA ARG A 142 -11.36 11.91 -4.80
C ARG A 142 -11.89 11.08 -5.98
N TYR A 143 -11.62 9.75 -5.99
CA TYR A 143 -11.87 8.90 -7.15
C TYR A 143 -13.00 7.90 -6.89
N SER A 144 -13.71 7.51 -7.95
CA SER A 144 -14.78 6.52 -7.95
C SER A 144 -14.28 5.10 -8.20
N ALA A 145 -13.14 4.97 -8.88
CA ALA A 145 -12.46 3.69 -9.07
C ALA A 145 -10.94 3.81 -8.89
N PHE A 146 -10.33 2.77 -8.30
CA PHE A 146 -8.88 2.62 -8.20
C PHE A 146 -8.46 1.30 -8.84
N LEU A 147 -7.58 1.40 -9.85
CA LEU A 147 -7.09 0.30 -10.67
C LEU A 147 -5.61 0.07 -10.38
N CYS A 148 -5.21 -1.17 -10.11
CA CYS A 148 -3.80 -1.51 -9.89
C CYS A 148 -3.50 -2.95 -10.32
N GLU A 149 -2.22 -3.33 -10.38
CA GLU A 149 -1.84 -4.72 -10.63
C GLU A 149 -2.09 -5.62 -9.42
N ASP A 150 -2.44 -6.90 -9.68
CA ASP A 150 -2.42 -7.95 -8.65
C ASP A 150 -0.98 -8.41 -8.42
N LEU A 151 -0.27 -7.72 -7.52
CA LEU A 151 1.13 -8.03 -7.21
C LEU A 151 1.26 -9.29 -6.36
N ASN A 152 2.05 -10.27 -6.84
CA ASN A 152 2.44 -11.43 -6.05
C ASN A 152 3.49 -11.05 -4.99
N ILE A 153 3.11 -10.26 -3.99
CA ILE A 153 3.99 -9.75 -2.95
C ILE A 153 4.70 -10.90 -2.20
N LYS A 154 3.98 -12.01 -1.92
CA LYS A 154 4.55 -13.18 -1.25
C LYS A 154 5.69 -13.81 -2.09
N GLY A 155 5.51 -13.90 -3.40
CA GLY A 155 6.55 -14.38 -4.31
C GLY A 155 7.72 -13.40 -4.42
N MET A 156 7.43 -12.10 -4.52
CA MET A 156 8.46 -11.06 -4.65
C MET A 156 9.39 -10.99 -3.42
N VAL A 157 8.87 -11.20 -2.22
CA VAL A 157 9.66 -11.20 -0.95
C VAL A 157 10.65 -12.36 -0.88
N LYS A 158 10.47 -13.45 -1.66
CA LYS A 158 11.44 -14.54 -1.76
C LYS A 158 12.77 -14.10 -2.40
N ASN A 159 12.77 -13.03 -3.19
CA ASN A 159 14.00 -12.45 -3.74
C ASN A 159 14.79 -11.76 -2.61
N ARG A 160 15.86 -12.41 -2.15
CA ARG A 160 16.70 -11.94 -1.02
C ARG A 160 17.27 -10.54 -1.22
N ARG A 161 17.53 -10.10 -2.46
CA ARG A 161 18.09 -8.77 -2.77
C ARG A 161 17.05 -7.66 -2.57
N LEU A 162 15.78 -7.94 -2.87
CA LEU A 162 14.69 -6.95 -2.85
C LEU A 162 13.73 -7.11 -1.67
N SER A 163 13.78 -8.23 -0.94
CA SER A 163 12.84 -8.58 0.13
C SER A 163 12.70 -7.48 1.19
N ARG A 164 13.82 -6.86 1.58
CA ARG A 164 13.84 -5.77 2.56
C ARG A 164 13.11 -4.52 2.05
N GLU A 165 13.36 -4.13 0.80
CA GLU A 165 12.72 -2.95 0.18
C GLU A 165 11.22 -3.21 -0.03
N ILE A 166 10.84 -4.39 -0.56
CA ILE A 166 9.45 -4.79 -0.77
C ILE A 166 8.69 -4.81 0.56
N SER A 167 9.27 -5.42 1.61
CA SER A 167 8.67 -5.43 2.96
C SER A 167 8.57 -4.02 3.56
N SER A 168 9.52 -3.14 3.22
CA SER A 168 9.54 -1.75 3.67
C SER A 168 8.39 -0.94 3.10
N VAL A 169 8.12 -1.09 1.82
CA VAL A 169 7.04 -0.37 1.11
C VAL A 169 5.67 -0.83 1.58
N ALA A 170 5.51 -2.14 1.83
CA ALA A 170 4.28 -2.77 2.35
C ALA A 170 3.03 -2.50 1.49
N TRP A 171 3.11 -2.70 0.17
CA TRP A 171 2.00 -2.51 -0.77
C TRP A 171 0.73 -3.27 -0.37
N GLY A 172 0.84 -4.50 0.14
CA GLY A 172 -0.33 -5.26 0.59
C GLY A 172 -1.14 -4.54 1.67
N GLN A 173 -0.47 -3.85 2.61
CA GLN A 173 -1.14 -3.02 3.61
C GLN A 173 -1.83 -1.81 2.96
N PHE A 174 -1.16 -1.17 2.01
CA PHE A 174 -1.72 -0.05 1.26
C PHE A 174 -2.96 -0.46 0.46
N PHE A 175 -2.90 -1.55 -0.30
CA PHE A 175 -4.05 -2.07 -1.05
C PHE A 175 -5.23 -2.41 -0.13
N THR A 176 -4.97 -3.03 1.02
CA THR A 176 -6.02 -3.27 2.02
C THR A 176 -6.67 -1.95 2.46
N MET A 177 -5.85 -0.89 2.69
CA MET A 177 -6.37 0.41 3.11
C MET A 177 -7.20 1.11 2.02
N VAL A 178 -6.78 1.05 0.76
CA VAL A 178 -7.55 1.60 -0.36
C VAL A 178 -8.85 0.81 -0.52
N LYS A 179 -8.74 -0.51 -0.59
CA LYS A 179 -9.89 -1.41 -0.82
C LYS A 179 -11.03 -1.17 0.17
N TYR A 180 -10.77 -1.22 1.49
CA TYR A 180 -11.85 -1.05 2.45
C TYR A 180 -12.42 0.36 2.45
N LYS A 181 -11.61 1.39 2.16
CA LYS A 181 -12.09 2.78 2.09
C LYS A 181 -12.96 3.02 0.86
N MET A 182 -12.58 2.46 -0.29
CA MET A 182 -13.39 2.49 -1.51
C MET A 182 -14.71 1.75 -1.30
N GLN A 183 -14.66 0.53 -0.76
CA GLN A 183 -15.84 -0.28 -0.51
C GLN A 183 -16.85 0.37 0.46
N ARG A 184 -16.35 1.09 1.48
CA ARG A 184 -17.20 1.86 2.41
C ARG A 184 -17.97 3.02 1.75
N GLN A 185 -17.55 3.44 0.57
CA GLN A 185 -18.14 4.52 -0.21
C GLN A 185 -18.87 4.00 -1.47
N GLY A 186 -19.07 2.69 -1.60
CA GLY A 186 -19.66 2.10 -2.81
C GLY A 186 -18.79 2.19 -4.06
N LYS A 187 -17.50 2.47 -3.90
CA LYS A 187 -16.55 2.71 -4.98
C LYS A 187 -15.77 1.45 -5.34
N TRP A 188 -15.15 1.45 -6.52
CA TRP A 188 -14.50 0.29 -7.09
C TRP A 188 -13.01 0.21 -6.75
N PHE A 189 -12.57 -1.00 -6.40
CA PHE A 189 -11.16 -1.37 -6.28
C PHE A 189 -10.92 -2.58 -7.17
N ILE A 190 -10.20 -2.38 -8.30
CA ILE A 190 -9.93 -3.41 -9.30
C ILE A 190 -8.45 -3.75 -9.29
N GLN A 191 -8.13 -5.04 -9.26
CA GLN A 191 -6.80 -5.55 -9.49
C GLN A 191 -6.75 -6.22 -10.86
N VAL A 192 -6.01 -5.62 -11.77
CA VAL A 192 -5.77 -6.15 -13.11
C VAL A 192 -4.95 -7.43 -12.99
N ASP A 193 -5.24 -8.40 -13.86
CA ASP A 193 -4.56 -9.69 -13.89
C ASP A 193 -3.04 -9.53 -13.86
N ARG A 194 -2.38 -10.29 -12.95
CA ARG A 194 -0.92 -10.24 -12.72
C ARG A 194 -0.08 -10.66 -13.93
N TRP A 195 -0.67 -11.40 -14.86
CA TRP A 195 0.01 -11.85 -16.08
C TRP A 195 -0.14 -10.87 -17.23
N TYR A 196 -0.93 -9.83 -17.04
CA TYR A 196 -1.04 -8.75 -18.02
C TYR A 196 0.29 -8.00 -18.13
N PRO A 197 0.94 -7.99 -19.32
CA PRO A 197 2.27 -7.42 -19.48
C PRO A 197 2.24 -5.89 -19.60
N SER A 198 1.75 -5.21 -18.56
CA SER A 198 1.50 -3.77 -18.52
C SER A 198 2.72 -2.95 -18.94
N SER A 199 3.91 -3.26 -18.43
CA SER A 199 5.13 -2.52 -18.75
C SER A 199 5.71 -2.82 -20.12
N GLN A 200 5.41 -3.99 -20.71
CA GLN A 200 5.97 -4.44 -21.98
C GLN A 200 5.09 -4.08 -23.19
N THR A 201 3.83 -3.76 -22.96
CA THR A 201 2.87 -3.44 -24.01
C THR A 201 2.89 -1.95 -24.30
N CYS A 202 3.00 -1.55 -25.57
CA CYS A 202 2.87 -0.15 -25.96
C CYS A 202 1.44 0.33 -25.73
N SER A 203 1.26 1.35 -24.91
CA SER A 203 -0.06 1.91 -24.61
C SER A 203 -0.74 2.58 -25.81
N CYS A 204 0.04 2.94 -26.86
CA CYS A 204 -0.48 3.57 -28.07
C CYS A 204 -0.98 2.54 -29.11
N CYS A 205 -0.23 1.46 -29.38
CA CYS A 205 -0.54 0.55 -30.49
C CYS A 205 -0.69 -0.92 -30.10
N GLY A 206 -0.52 -1.26 -28.81
CA GLY A 206 -0.64 -2.62 -28.31
C GLY A 206 0.55 -3.55 -28.64
N TYR A 207 1.61 -3.06 -29.30
CA TYR A 207 2.80 -3.87 -29.58
C TYR A 207 3.47 -4.31 -28.29
N LYS A 208 3.77 -5.61 -28.16
CA LYS A 208 4.49 -6.16 -27.01
C LYS A 208 5.99 -6.19 -27.30
N ASN A 209 6.76 -5.38 -26.56
CA ASN A 209 8.22 -5.34 -26.66
C ASN A 209 8.87 -6.26 -25.61
N PRO A 210 9.49 -7.40 -26.06
CA PRO A 210 10.14 -8.34 -25.13
C PRO A 210 11.34 -7.76 -24.39
N GLU A 211 12.05 -6.79 -24.95
CA GLU A 211 13.25 -6.19 -24.38
C GLU A 211 12.93 -5.44 -23.06
N VAL A 212 11.71 -4.89 -22.95
CA VAL A 212 11.25 -4.19 -21.75
C VAL A 212 11.01 -5.15 -20.58
N LYS A 213 11.13 -6.47 -20.77
CA LYS A 213 11.16 -7.44 -19.68
C LYS A 213 12.35 -7.21 -18.74
N ASP A 214 13.47 -6.71 -19.29
CA ASP A 214 14.60 -6.29 -18.49
C ASP A 214 14.20 -5.07 -17.61
N LEU A 215 14.38 -5.21 -16.30
CA LEU A 215 14.06 -4.17 -15.32
C LEU A 215 14.99 -2.95 -15.37
N SER A 216 16.13 -3.05 -16.08
CA SER A 216 17.04 -1.93 -16.29
C SER A 216 16.52 -0.95 -17.36
N VAL A 217 15.71 -1.42 -18.29
CA VAL A 217 15.06 -0.59 -19.33
C VAL A 217 13.98 0.28 -18.67
N ARG A 218 14.25 1.58 -18.57
CA ARG A 218 13.36 2.56 -17.93
C ARG A 218 12.57 3.39 -18.92
N ALA A 219 13.12 3.56 -20.11
CA ALA A 219 12.49 4.27 -21.20
C ALA A 219 12.75 3.51 -22.50
N TRP A 220 11.82 3.58 -23.44
CA TRP A 220 11.94 2.87 -24.71
C TRP A 220 11.06 3.50 -25.79
N THR A 221 11.46 3.32 -27.02
CA THR A 221 10.69 3.73 -28.19
C THR A 221 10.03 2.50 -28.83
N CYS A 222 8.74 2.59 -29.09
CA CYS A 222 8.00 1.48 -29.71
C CYS A 222 8.49 1.25 -31.15
N PRO A 223 8.98 0.05 -31.51
CA PRO A 223 9.47 -0.20 -32.87
C PRO A 223 8.35 -0.25 -33.91
N LYS A 224 7.07 -0.40 -33.47
CA LYS A 224 5.93 -0.45 -34.40
C LYS A 224 5.35 0.92 -34.72
N CYS A 225 5.21 1.81 -33.74
CA CYS A 225 4.53 3.10 -33.92
C CYS A 225 5.40 4.32 -33.61
N GLY A 226 6.66 4.14 -33.18
CA GLY A 226 7.58 5.24 -32.87
C GLY A 226 7.30 5.98 -31.57
N ALA A 227 6.26 5.64 -30.80
CA ALA A 227 5.93 6.31 -29.57
C ALA A 227 7.02 6.07 -28.51
N TYR A 228 7.46 7.15 -27.84
CA TYR A 228 8.39 7.09 -26.73
C TYR A 228 7.64 6.89 -25.42
N HIS A 229 8.15 6.01 -24.57
CA HIS A 229 7.53 5.65 -23.31
C HIS A 229 8.53 5.73 -22.12
N ASP A 230 8.14 6.40 -21.03
CA ASP A 230 8.61 6.02 -19.69
C ASP A 230 7.91 4.72 -19.32
N ARG A 231 8.67 3.76 -18.82
CA ARG A 231 8.17 2.40 -18.52
C ARG A 231 7.02 2.41 -17.50
N ASP A 232 7.17 3.17 -16.42
CA ASP A 232 6.23 3.18 -15.31
C ASP A 232 4.95 3.95 -15.70
N VAL A 233 5.08 5.02 -16.50
CA VAL A 233 3.94 5.76 -17.08
C VAL A 233 3.18 4.88 -18.08
N ASN A 234 3.89 4.21 -18.98
CA ASN A 234 3.29 3.28 -19.94
C ASN A 234 2.54 2.12 -19.25
N ALA A 235 3.13 1.58 -18.16
CA ALA A 235 2.48 0.54 -17.36
C ALA A 235 1.18 1.07 -16.73
N LYS A 236 1.18 2.27 -16.15
CA LYS A 236 0.00 2.93 -15.59
C LYS A 236 -1.09 3.10 -16.66
N ASP A 237 -0.75 3.53 -17.89
CA ASP A 237 -1.72 3.71 -18.99
C ASP A 237 -2.34 2.37 -19.40
N ASN A 238 -1.56 1.31 -19.47
CA ASN A 238 -2.04 -0.03 -19.78
C ASN A 238 -2.92 -0.60 -18.64
N ILE A 239 -2.56 -0.37 -17.37
CA ILE A 239 -3.39 -0.74 -16.22
C ILE A 239 -4.72 0.01 -16.28
N PHE A 240 -4.70 1.31 -16.64
CA PHE A 240 -5.91 2.10 -16.82
C PHE A 240 -6.82 1.49 -17.89
N ALA A 241 -6.29 1.30 -19.10
CA ALA A 241 -7.06 0.76 -20.22
C ALA A 241 -7.64 -0.63 -19.93
N ARG A 242 -6.87 -1.50 -19.28
CA ARG A 242 -7.32 -2.84 -18.88
C ARG A 242 -8.37 -2.78 -17.79
N GLY A 243 -8.14 -2.00 -16.73
CA GLY A 243 -9.06 -1.90 -15.61
C GLY A 243 -10.40 -1.25 -15.98
N VAL A 244 -10.41 -0.30 -16.95
CA VAL A 244 -11.66 0.22 -17.53
C VAL A 244 -12.47 -0.89 -18.21
N LYS A 245 -11.82 -1.76 -19.00
CA LYS A 245 -12.50 -2.92 -19.59
C LYS A 245 -13.04 -3.87 -18.53
N ASP A 246 -12.31 -4.11 -17.46
CA ASP A 246 -12.76 -4.96 -16.36
C ASP A 246 -13.97 -4.34 -15.63
N LEU A 247 -14.02 -3.01 -15.44
CA LEU A 247 -15.18 -2.28 -14.92
C LEU A 247 -16.39 -2.42 -15.84
N GLN A 248 -16.22 -2.22 -17.17
CA GLN A 248 -17.28 -2.38 -18.17
C GLN A 248 -17.82 -3.81 -18.19
N THR A 249 -16.93 -4.81 -18.07
CA THR A 249 -17.34 -6.22 -17.97
C THR A 249 -18.14 -6.50 -16.70
N ALA A 250 -17.90 -5.75 -15.62
CA ALA A 250 -18.69 -5.79 -14.39
C ALA A 250 -20.01 -4.99 -14.47
N GLY A 251 -20.34 -4.43 -15.64
CA GLY A 251 -21.59 -3.70 -15.87
C GLY A 251 -21.54 -2.20 -15.58
N VAL A 252 -20.34 -1.64 -15.32
CA VAL A 252 -20.19 -0.21 -15.02
C VAL A 252 -20.21 0.62 -16.30
N THR A 253 -21.04 1.64 -16.36
CA THR A 253 -21.06 2.62 -17.43
C THR A 253 -19.98 3.68 -17.21
N ILE A 254 -19.09 3.85 -18.20
CA ILE A 254 -18.04 4.87 -18.13
C ILE A 254 -18.41 6.02 -19.07
N LEU A 255 -18.61 7.18 -18.48
CA LEU A 255 -18.92 8.44 -19.19
C LEU A 255 -17.59 9.15 -19.58
N PRO A 256 -17.58 9.87 -20.71
CA PRO A 256 -16.43 10.63 -21.16
C PRO A 256 -16.00 11.74 -20.20
#